data_f8e9d98b8aeef96febbc18381ea58b94
#
_entry.id   f8e9d98b8aeef96febbc18381ea58b94
#
_cell.length_a   1.000
_cell.length_b   1.000
_cell.length_c   1.000
_cell.angle_alpha   90.00
_cell.angle_beta   90.00
_cell.angle_gamma   90.00
#
_symmetry.space_group_name_H-M   'P 1'
#
loop_
_entity.id
_entity.type
_entity.pdbx_description
1 polymer ?
#
loop_
_entity_poly.entity_id
_entity_poly.type
_entity_poly.pdbx_seq_one_letter_code
_entity_poly.pdbx_strand_id
1 'polypeptide(L)'
;MRKIARDPEHLLNELAEEFLPDCVDYWREFNRFRFNLKQLLPLLPPGSSVLDLGAGNGVMSVALQQAGVNVTAADNWRPYAPAGRDHDEPSMLRMGERDRILERLETHKVRAVETDLIKGNLPLSDGTFDVVIIMAVIEHFPGSPKKILEEAKRVLKPGGILVIEVPNIAALRNRLKLLLGRSIHFSIEDWYESDPFYGHFRELTRAELKKHADFLGMKTLWIRTSDSSFHNTKYPDGHYERKYKFNSIFQIAKALYLLACLPFPTLQFKIVLAAKKI
;
A
#
# COMPACT_ATOMS: atom_id res chain seq x y z
N MET A 1 -26.68 17.84 6.69
CA MET A 1 -25.61 16.83 6.51
C MET A 1 -24.41 17.52 5.87
N ARG A 2 -23.32 17.73 6.60
CA ARG A 2 -22.07 18.25 6.00
C ARG A 2 -21.60 17.26 4.96
N LYS A 3 -21.43 17.68 3.70
CA LYS A 3 -20.59 16.96 2.72
C LYS A 3 -19.19 16.92 3.34
N ILE A 4 -18.81 15.79 3.90
CA ILE A 4 -17.40 15.58 4.31
C ILE A 4 -16.60 15.76 3.02
N ALA A 5 -15.68 16.72 3.04
CA ALA A 5 -14.79 16.96 1.93
C ALA A 5 -13.94 15.68 1.75
N ARG A 6 -14.27 14.88 0.74
CA ARG A 6 -13.57 13.63 0.41
C ARG A 6 -12.32 13.94 -0.44
N ASP A 7 -11.62 15.02 -0.11
CA ASP A 7 -10.35 15.31 -0.75
C ASP A 7 -9.23 14.49 -0.09
N PRO A 8 -8.60 13.55 -0.83
CA PRO A 8 -7.53 12.72 -0.30
C PRO A 8 -6.35 13.48 0.29
N GLU A 9 -6.03 14.64 -0.26
CA GLU A 9 -4.91 15.43 0.21
C GLU A 9 -5.23 16.08 1.56
N HIS A 10 -6.43 16.61 1.70
CA HIS A 10 -6.92 17.17 2.97
C HIS A 10 -6.95 16.12 4.08
N LEU A 11 -7.55 14.94 3.81
CA LEU A 11 -7.61 13.83 4.76
C LEU A 11 -6.22 13.41 5.25
N LEU A 12 -5.26 13.27 4.34
CA LEU A 12 -3.90 12.86 4.73
C LEU A 12 -3.14 13.94 5.47
N ASN A 13 -3.35 15.22 5.14
CA ASN A 13 -2.72 16.32 5.88
C ASN A 13 -3.24 16.41 7.31
N GLU A 14 -4.53 16.20 7.55
CA GLU A 14 -5.11 16.18 8.91
C GLU A 14 -4.55 15.03 9.75
N LEU A 15 -4.21 13.90 9.13
CA LEU A 15 -3.65 12.73 9.81
C LEU A 15 -2.13 12.83 10.06
N ALA A 16 -1.45 13.75 9.40
CA ALA A 16 0.02 13.79 9.41
C ALA A 16 0.59 13.92 10.83
N GLU A 17 0.07 14.84 11.64
CA GLU A 17 0.58 15.08 13.01
C GLU A 17 0.45 13.84 13.90
N GLU A 18 -0.62 13.09 13.74
CA GLU A 18 -0.88 11.88 14.52
C GLU A 18 0.00 10.69 14.08
N PHE A 19 0.25 10.55 12.78
CA PHE A 19 0.96 9.40 12.25
C PHE A 19 2.48 9.57 12.14
N LEU A 20 2.98 10.80 12.04
CA LEU A 20 4.42 11.08 11.90
C LEU A 20 5.31 10.46 12.98
N PRO A 21 4.91 10.42 14.26
CA PRO A 21 5.76 9.82 15.30
C PRO A 21 6.06 8.33 15.08
N ASP A 22 5.12 7.59 14.47
CA ASP A 22 5.21 6.14 14.29
C ASP A 22 5.42 5.72 12.82
N CYS A 23 5.13 6.61 11.87
CA CYS A 23 5.28 6.35 10.45
C CYS A 23 6.41 7.23 9.87
N VAL A 24 7.64 6.83 10.10
CA VAL A 24 8.85 7.57 9.66
C VAL A 24 8.81 7.88 8.16
N ASP A 25 8.17 7.01 7.39
CA ASP A 25 8.04 7.14 5.94
C ASP A 25 6.71 7.79 5.51
N TYR A 26 5.92 8.36 6.43
CA TYR A 26 4.61 8.92 6.13
C TYR A 26 4.62 9.84 4.89
N TRP A 27 5.51 10.81 4.87
CA TRP A 27 5.62 11.76 3.76
C TRP A 27 6.17 11.10 2.48
N ARG A 28 7.04 10.11 2.60
CA ARG A 28 7.50 9.33 1.46
C ARG A 28 6.35 8.57 0.82
N GLU A 29 5.46 8.00 1.62
CA GLU A 29 4.32 7.23 1.18
C GLU A 29 3.06 8.10 0.90
N PHE A 30 3.04 9.37 1.30
CA PHE A 30 1.91 10.28 1.16
C PHE A 30 1.31 10.29 -0.25
N ASN A 31 2.16 10.39 -1.28
CA ASN A 31 1.69 10.40 -2.66
C ASN A 31 1.09 9.05 -3.08
N ARG A 32 1.56 7.95 -2.52
CA ARG A 32 0.98 6.63 -2.71
C ARG A 32 -0.40 6.55 -2.06
N PHE A 33 -0.53 6.97 -0.81
CA PHE A 33 -1.81 7.02 -0.11
C PHE A 33 -2.80 7.93 -0.84
N ARG A 34 -2.38 9.12 -1.23
CA ARG A 34 -3.20 10.06 -2.00
C ARG A 34 -3.68 9.48 -3.33
N PHE A 35 -2.79 8.83 -4.07
CA PHE A 35 -3.14 8.17 -5.33
C PHE A 35 -4.18 7.07 -5.08
N ASN A 36 -3.96 6.20 -4.10
CA ASN A 36 -4.85 5.10 -3.78
C ASN A 36 -6.23 5.59 -3.32
N LEU A 37 -6.29 6.59 -2.44
CA LEU A 37 -7.54 7.21 -2.03
C LEU A 37 -8.33 7.78 -3.21
N LYS A 38 -7.66 8.45 -4.17
CA LYS A 38 -8.29 8.94 -5.40
C LYS A 38 -8.91 7.81 -6.25
N GLN A 39 -8.33 6.60 -6.19
CA GLN A 39 -8.88 5.43 -6.89
C GLN A 39 -10.02 4.78 -6.12
N LEU A 40 -9.93 4.73 -4.79
CA LEU A 40 -10.86 4.02 -3.91
C LEU A 40 -12.14 4.80 -3.66
N LEU A 41 -12.06 6.09 -3.32
CA LEU A 41 -13.22 6.87 -2.91
C LEU A 41 -14.38 6.87 -3.91
N PRO A 42 -14.14 6.87 -5.24
CA PRO A 42 -15.24 6.73 -6.22
C PRO A 42 -15.95 5.38 -6.18
N LEU A 43 -15.31 4.33 -5.64
CA LEU A 43 -15.88 2.99 -5.49
C LEU A 43 -16.70 2.81 -4.20
N LEU A 44 -16.63 3.78 -3.30
CA LEU A 44 -17.08 3.69 -1.91
C LEU A 44 -18.19 4.70 -1.62
N PRO A 45 -19.48 4.37 -1.86
CA PRO A 45 -20.58 5.17 -1.30
C PRO A 45 -20.45 5.31 0.23
N PRO A 46 -21.00 6.38 0.84
CA PRO A 46 -21.04 6.53 2.29
C PRO A 46 -21.67 5.31 2.96
N GLY A 47 -21.02 4.84 4.04
CA GLY A 47 -21.48 3.66 4.78
C GLY A 47 -21.09 2.32 4.17
N SER A 48 -20.35 2.30 3.05
CA SER A 48 -19.76 1.04 2.53
C SER A 48 -18.91 0.33 3.59
N SER A 49 -18.91 -0.99 3.58
CA SER A 49 -18.03 -1.81 4.40
C SER A 49 -16.76 -2.15 3.63
N VAL A 50 -15.61 -1.80 4.22
CA VAL A 50 -14.27 -2.02 3.64
C VAL A 50 -13.45 -2.91 4.54
N LEU A 51 -12.75 -3.89 3.97
CA LEU A 51 -11.71 -4.65 4.64
C LEU A 51 -10.34 -4.23 4.08
N ASP A 52 -9.46 -3.78 4.95
CA ASP A 52 -8.06 -3.47 4.66
C ASP A 52 -7.19 -4.64 5.12
N LEU A 53 -6.70 -5.45 4.17
CA LEU A 53 -5.85 -6.61 4.43
C LEU A 53 -4.37 -6.22 4.34
N GLY A 54 -3.66 -6.31 5.46
CA GLY A 54 -2.30 -5.79 5.61
C GLY A 54 -2.31 -4.30 5.91
N ALA A 55 -3.13 -3.90 6.88
CA ALA A 55 -3.36 -2.50 7.24
C ALA A 55 -2.11 -1.78 7.77
N GLY A 56 -1.11 -2.53 8.23
CA GLY A 56 0.16 -1.98 8.74
C GLY A 56 -0.08 -0.94 9.84
N ASN A 57 0.43 0.27 9.64
CA ASN A 57 0.27 1.39 10.59
C ASN A 57 -1.14 2.03 10.62
N GLY A 58 -2.06 1.59 9.75
CA GLY A 58 -3.47 1.99 9.76
C GLY A 58 -3.78 3.30 9.02
N VAL A 59 -2.83 3.96 8.35
CA VAL A 59 -3.07 5.25 7.65
C VAL A 59 -4.24 5.16 6.67
N MET A 60 -4.25 4.13 5.80
CA MET A 60 -5.32 3.96 4.82
C MET A 60 -6.66 3.66 5.48
N SER A 61 -6.66 2.80 6.49
CA SER A 61 -7.85 2.43 7.26
C SER A 61 -8.49 3.64 7.92
N VAL A 62 -7.69 4.48 8.61
CA VAL A 62 -8.18 5.69 9.28
C VAL A 62 -8.65 6.74 8.27
N ALA A 63 -7.91 6.97 7.18
CA ALA A 63 -8.31 7.92 6.14
C ALA A 63 -9.65 7.53 5.49
N LEU A 64 -9.87 6.24 5.21
CA LEU A 64 -11.14 5.74 4.68
C LEU A 64 -12.28 5.87 5.71
N GLN A 65 -12.02 5.57 6.98
CA GLN A 65 -13.01 5.73 8.05
C GLN A 65 -13.45 7.20 8.20
N GLN A 66 -12.51 8.15 8.17
CA GLN A 66 -12.80 9.58 8.18
C GLN A 66 -13.55 10.03 6.92
N ALA A 67 -13.34 9.38 5.79
CA ALA A 67 -14.11 9.61 4.58
C ALA A 67 -15.55 9.05 4.64
N GLY A 68 -15.99 8.52 5.78
CA GLY A 68 -17.37 8.06 6.02
C GLY A 68 -17.64 6.63 5.55
N VAL A 69 -16.62 5.77 5.52
CA VAL A 69 -16.71 4.33 5.23
C VAL A 69 -16.56 3.54 6.53
N ASN A 70 -17.17 2.37 6.62
CA ASN A 70 -16.99 1.48 7.77
C ASN A 70 -15.80 0.55 7.50
N VAL A 71 -14.69 0.74 8.20
CA VAL A 71 -13.46 0.01 7.94
C VAL A 71 -13.20 -1.07 8.98
N THR A 72 -12.81 -2.25 8.50
CA THR A 72 -12.14 -3.30 9.28
C THR A 72 -10.70 -3.39 8.79
N ALA A 73 -9.74 -3.19 9.68
CA ALA A 73 -8.32 -3.37 9.45
C ALA A 73 -7.91 -4.78 9.89
N ALA A 74 -7.19 -5.51 9.05
CA ALA A 74 -6.72 -6.86 9.38
C ALA A 74 -5.21 -6.96 9.11
N ASP A 75 -4.46 -7.32 10.15
CA ASP A 75 -3.01 -7.50 10.10
C ASP A 75 -2.58 -8.40 11.27
N ASN A 76 -1.35 -8.86 11.29
CA ASN A 76 -0.78 -9.54 12.45
C ASN A 76 -0.14 -8.59 13.47
N TRP A 77 0.08 -7.33 13.07
CA TRP A 77 0.79 -6.29 13.84
C TRP A 77 2.02 -6.79 14.59
N ARG A 78 2.69 -7.80 14.03
CA ARG A 78 3.95 -8.27 14.57
C ARG A 78 5.05 -7.28 14.26
N PRO A 79 6.07 -7.19 15.11
CA PRO A 79 7.25 -6.40 14.81
C PRO A 79 7.79 -6.77 13.43
N TYR A 80 7.73 -5.81 12.53
CA TYR A 80 8.38 -5.89 11.23
C TYR A 80 9.74 -5.23 11.40
N ALA A 81 10.80 -6.03 11.36
CA ALA A 81 12.16 -5.50 11.23
C ALA A 81 12.46 -5.40 9.74
N PRO A 82 12.34 -4.22 9.10
CA PRO A 82 12.94 -4.05 7.79
C PRO A 82 14.44 -4.20 7.97
N ALA A 83 15.03 -5.08 7.20
CA ALA A 83 16.47 -5.18 7.08
C ALA A 83 17.03 -3.78 6.78
N GLY A 84 17.92 -3.32 7.63
CA GLY A 84 18.27 -1.94 7.85
C GLY A 84 18.78 -1.14 6.67
N ARG A 85 18.72 0.18 6.79
CA ARG A 85 19.65 1.10 6.12
C ARG A 85 20.53 1.88 7.11
N ASP A 86 20.27 1.75 8.40
CA ASP A 86 21.14 2.25 9.44
C ASP A 86 21.31 1.12 10.46
N HIS A 87 22.50 0.56 10.50
CA HIS A 87 22.90 -0.58 11.30
C HIS A 87 22.87 -0.35 12.83
N ASP A 88 22.34 0.78 13.31
CA ASP A 88 22.45 1.14 14.71
C ASP A 88 21.23 0.84 15.57
N GLU A 89 20.06 0.47 14.98
CA GLU A 89 18.97 -0.12 15.75
C GLU A 89 18.14 -1.07 14.87
N PRO A 90 17.84 -2.32 15.33
CA PRO A 90 16.82 -3.12 14.71
C PRO A 90 15.52 -2.30 14.76
N SER A 91 14.91 -2.05 13.61
CA SER A 91 13.55 -1.51 13.57
C SER A 91 12.56 -2.59 14.03
N MET A 92 12.73 -3.05 15.27
CA MET A 92 11.62 -3.61 15.99
C MET A 92 10.51 -2.57 15.93
N LEU A 93 9.26 -2.98 15.71
CA LEU A 93 8.17 -2.22 16.28
C LEU A 93 8.61 -1.89 17.68
N ARG A 94 8.91 -0.63 17.94
CA ARG A 94 9.36 -0.22 19.27
C ARG A 94 8.35 -0.78 20.24
N MET A 95 8.82 -1.32 21.36
CA MET A 95 7.93 -1.87 22.39
C MET A 95 6.80 -0.85 22.61
N GLY A 96 5.54 -1.26 22.36
CA GLY A 96 4.37 -0.37 22.40
C GLY A 96 3.91 0.22 21.05
N GLU A 97 4.60 0.01 19.92
CA GLU A 97 4.11 0.51 18.61
C GLU A 97 2.84 -0.22 18.16
N ARG A 98 2.78 -1.53 18.36
CA ARG A 98 1.55 -2.32 18.14
C ARG A 98 0.38 -1.75 18.93
N ASP A 99 0.59 -1.49 20.21
CA ASP A 99 -0.47 -1.00 21.09
C ASP A 99 -0.92 0.41 20.68
N ARG A 100 0.01 1.28 20.30
CA ARG A 100 -0.32 2.60 19.74
C ARG A 100 -1.10 2.52 18.42
N ILE A 101 -0.75 1.58 17.54
CA ILE A 101 -1.51 1.36 16.30
C ILE A 101 -2.94 0.93 16.63
N LEU A 102 -3.11 -0.05 17.52
CA LEU A 102 -4.42 -0.57 17.90
C LEU A 102 -5.25 0.50 18.62
N GLU A 103 -4.67 1.28 19.54
CA GLU A 103 -5.31 2.42 20.21
C GLU A 103 -5.78 3.48 19.20
N ARG A 104 -4.95 3.78 18.20
CA ARG A 104 -5.30 4.71 17.13
C ARG A 104 -6.47 4.20 16.28
N LEU A 105 -6.44 2.93 15.88
CA LEU A 105 -7.55 2.33 15.15
C LEU A 105 -8.85 2.40 15.97
N GLU A 106 -8.80 2.10 17.27
CA GLU A 106 -9.94 2.20 18.16
C GLU A 106 -10.46 3.64 18.29
N THR A 107 -9.55 4.62 18.51
CA THR A 107 -9.86 6.06 18.58
C THR A 107 -10.63 6.53 17.35
N HIS A 108 -10.23 6.06 16.18
CA HIS A 108 -10.91 6.36 14.90
C HIS A 108 -12.07 5.42 14.56
N LYS A 109 -12.48 4.54 15.48
CA LYS A 109 -13.57 3.56 15.29
C LYS A 109 -13.34 2.60 14.12
N VAL A 110 -12.09 2.30 13.82
CA VAL A 110 -11.71 1.25 12.88
C VAL A 110 -11.66 -0.07 13.64
N ARG A 111 -12.43 -1.06 13.18
CA ARG A 111 -12.39 -2.40 13.78
C ARG A 111 -11.07 -3.08 13.42
N ALA A 112 -10.27 -3.46 14.43
CA ALA A 112 -9.05 -4.23 14.25
C ALA A 112 -9.34 -5.74 14.33
N VAL A 113 -8.73 -6.53 13.44
CA VAL A 113 -8.77 -8.00 13.40
C VAL A 113 -7.36 -8.52 13.28
N GLU A 114 -6.83 -9.10 14.36
CA GLU A 114 -5.50 -9.70 14.33
C GLU A 114 -5.55 -11.03 13.59
N THR A 115 -4.76 -11.17 12.53
CA THR A 115 -4.70 -12.38 11.72
C THR A 115 -3.40 -12.47 10.94
N ASP A 116 -2.93 -13.70 10.72
CA ASP A 116 -1.76 -13.99 9.88
C ASP A 116 -2.21 -14.22 8.43
N LEU A 117 -1.98 -13.23 7.58
CA LEU A 117 -2.42 -13.27 6.18
C LEU A 117 -1.73 -14.38 5.37
N ILE A 118 -0.52 -14.80 5.77
CA ILE A 118 0.21 -15.90 5.09
C ILE A 118 -0.52 -17.23 5.28
N LYS A 119 -1.17 -17.44 6.42
CA LYS A 119 -1.99 -18.63 6.66
C LYS A 119 -3.22 -18.72 5.75
N GLY A 120 -3.68 -17.55 5.28
CA GLY A 120 -4.82 -17.46 4.37
C GLY A 120 -6.10 -18.02 5.00
N ASN A 121 -6.40 -17.63 6.25
CA ASN A 121 -7.65 -17.94 6.94
C ASN A 121 -8.09 -16.69 7.70
N LEU A 122 -9.18 -16.08 7.24
CA LEU A 122 -9.72 -14.87 7.86
C LEU A 122 -10.87 -15.22 8.81
N PRO A 123 -10.82 -14.77 10.09
CA PRO A 123 -11.91 -14.97 11.05
C PRO A 123 -13.08 -14.00 10.76
N LEU A 124 -13.53 -13.97 9.52
CA LEU A 124 -14.55 -13.06 9.01
C LEU A 124 -15.58 -13.85 8.20
N SER A 125 -16.85 -13.44 8.27
CA SER A 125 -17.96 -14.10 7.59
C SER A 125 -17.94 -13.84 6.08
N ASP A 126 -18.50 -14.79 5.33
CA ASP A 126 -18.71 -14.67 3.88
C ASP A 126 -19.57 -13.45 3.54
N GLY A 127 -19.31 -12.83 2.41
CA GLY A 127 -20.18 -11.81 1.85
C GLY A 127 -20.41 -10.57 2.75
N THR A 128 -19.41 -10.18 3.53
CA THR A 128 -19.52 -9.09 4.52
C THR A 128 -19.16 -7.72 3.94
N PHE A 129 -18.17 -7.66 3.03
CA PHE A 129 -17.57 -6.41 2.59
C PHE A 129 -17.98 -6.00 1.18
N ASP A 130 -18.19 -4.71 0.99
CA ASP A 130 -18.42 -4.13 -0.32
C ASP A 130 -17.11 -4.02 -1.11
N VAL A 131 -16.01 -3.71 -0.40
CA VAL A 131 -14.67 -3.62 -0.99
C VAL A 131 -13.65 -4.29 -0.05
N VAL A 132 -12.72 -5.03 -0.63
CA VAL A 132 -11.50 -5.51 0.03
C VAL A 132 -10.30 -4.84 -0.65
N ILE A 133 -9.40 -4.26 0.13
CA ILE A 133 -8.15 -3.67 -0.35
C ILE A 133 -6.95 -4.46 0.16
N ILE A 134 -5.95 -4.66 -0.70
CA ILE A 134 -4.67 -5.32 -0.41
C ILE A 134 -3.58 -4.44 -1.03
N MET A 135 -2.88 -3.66 -0.20
CA MET A 135 -1.97 -2.63 -0.70
C MET A 135 -0.54 -2.82 -0.21
N ALA A 136 0.36 -3.19 -1.13
CA ALA A 136 1.76 -3.50 -0.84
C ALA A 136 1.89 -4.64 0.19
N VAL A 137 1.25 -5.79 -0.08
CA VAL A 137 1.18 -6.94 0.82
C VAL A 137 1.64 -8.22 0.15
N ILE A 138 1.06 -8.57 -1.02
CA ILE A 138 1.27 -9.90 -1.60
C ILE A 138 2.69 -10.12 -2.13
N GLU A 139 3.42 -9.05 -2.44
CA GLU A 139 4.84 -9.11 -2.80
C GLU A 139 5.75 -9.58 -1.66
N HIS A 140 5.30 -9.45 -0.41
CA HIS A 140 6.01 -9.91 0.78
C HIS A 140 5.73 -11.37 1.15
N PHE A 141 4.88 -12.06 0.40
CA PHE A 141 4.57 -13.46 0.68
C PHE A 141 5.73 -14.36 0.22
N PRO A 142 6.26 -15.22 1.12
CA PRO A 142 7.33 -16.16 0.76
C PRO A 142 6.84 -17.28 -0.15
N GLY A 143 5.54 -17.39 -0.36
CA GLY A 143 4.90 -18.40 -1.20
C GLY A 143 3.72 -17.86 -1.99
N SER A 144 2.80 -18.73 -2.36
CA SER A 144 1.62 -18.37 -3.15
C SER A 144 0.62 -17.52 -2.35
N PRO A 145 0.17 -16.37 -2.88
CA PRO A 145 -0.89 -15.58 -2.24
C PRO A 145 -2.30 -16.15 -2.48
N LYS A 146 -2.42 -17.34 -3.10
CA LYS A 146 -3.69 -17.95 -3.51
C LYS A 146 -4.71 -17.96 -2.39
N LYS A 147 -4.34 -18.49 -1.23
CA LYS A 147 -5.27 -18.66 -0.10
C LYS A 147 -5.85 -17.32 0.38
N ILE A 148 -5.02 -16.32 0.60
CA ILE A 148 -5.51 -15.01 1.06
C ILE A 148 -6.34 -14.29 0.00
N LEU A 149 -6.03 -14.47 -1.28
CA LEU A 149 -6.82 -13.92 -2.37
C LEU A 149 -8.19 -14.62 -2.51
N GLU A 150 -8.25 -15.95 -2.29
CA GLU A 150 -9.50 -16.70 -2.23
C GLU A 150 -10.35 -16.27 -1.02
N GLU A 151 -9.74 -16.05 0.14
CA GLU A 151 -10.39 -15.49 1.32
C GLU A 151 -10.91 -14.06 1.10
N ALA A 152 -10.10 -13.20 0.46
CA ALA A 152 -10.55 -11.86 0.08
C ALA A 152 -11.80 -11.92 -0.82
N LYS A 153 -11.83 -12.86 -1.79
CA LYS A 153 -13.03 -13.10 -2.61
C LYS A 153 -14.20 -13.66 -1.78
N ARG A 154 -13.94 -14.58 -0.84
CA ARG A 154 -14.98 -15.18 0.00
C ARG A 154 -15.72 -14.14 0.82
N VAL A 155 -14.99 -13.25 1.50
CA VAL A 155 -15.58 -12.23 2.37
C VAL A 155 -16.22 -11.07 1.63
N LEU A 156 -15.97 -10.91 0.32
CA LEU A 156 -16.66 -9.94 -0.53
C LEU A 156 -18.12 -10.35 -0.76
N LYS A 157 -19.03 -9.39 -0.68
CA LYS A 157 -20.43 -9.52 -1.15
C LYS A 157 -20.47 -9.91 -2.63
N PRO A 158 -21.56 -10.52 -3.12
CA PRO A 158 -21.82 -10.60 -4.56
C PRO A 158 -21.76 -9.19 -5.16
N GLY A 159 -21.02 -9.03 -6.26
CA GLY A 159 -20.79 -7.71 -6.87
C GLY A 159 -19.78 -6.80 -6.16
N GLY A 160 -19.19 -7.25 -5.03
CA GLY A 160 -18.14 -6.53 -4.32
C GLY A 160 -16.83 -6.42 -5.10
N ILE A 161 -15.97 -5.53 -4.69
CA ILE A 161 -14.74 -5.16 -5.45
C ILE A 161 -13.49 -5.51 -4.64
N LEU A 162 -12.57 -6.21 -5.26
CA LEU A 162 -11.20 -6.43 -4.78
C LEU A 162 -10.28 -5.39 -5.42
N VAL A 163 -9.51 -4.68 -4.60
CA VAL A 163 -8.47 -3.75 -5.07
C VAL A 163 -7.12 -4.22 -4.57
N ILE A 164 -6.18 -4.42 -5.50
CA ILE A 164 -4.81 -4.88 -5.18
C ILE A 164 -3.83 -3.85 -5.73
N GLU A 165 -2.91 -3.37 -4.88
CA GLU A 165 -1.75 -2.56 -5.27
C GLU A 165 -0.47 -3.33 -5.03
N VAL A 166 0.44 -3.29 -6.01
CA VAL A 166 1.78 -3.89 -5.93
C VAL A 166 2.81 -3.02 -6.65
N PRO A 167 4.11 -3.14 -6.32
CA PRO A 167 5.17 -2.57 -7.14
C PRO A 167 5.25 -3.29 -8.50
N ASN A 168 5.65 -2.53 -9.54
CA ASN A 168 5.82 -3.04 -10.90
C ASN A 168 7.28 -3.44 -11.13
N ILE A 169 7.55 -4.72 -11.23
CA ILE A 169 8.90 -5.22 -11.55
C ILE A 169 9.41 -4.67 -12.89
N ALA A 170 8.51 -4.43 -13.86
CA ALA A 170 8.85 -3.94 -15.19
C ALA A 170 8.91 -2.40 -15.30
N ALA A 171 8.91 -1.67 -14.20
CA ALA A 171 9.06 -0.22 -14.18
C ALA A 171 10.33 0.25 -14.88
N LEU A 172 10.30 1.42 -15.51
CA LEU A 172 11.46 1.97 -16.23
C LEU A 172 12.72 2.01 -15.34
N ARG A 173 12.58 2.41 -14.09
CA ARG A 173 13.71 2.45 -13.13
C ARG A 173 14.36 1.07 -12.96
N ASN A 174 13.58 0.00 -12.93
CA ASN A 174 14.08 -1.36 -12.77
C ASN A 174 14.79 -1.82 -14.04
N ARG A 175 14.22 -1.51 -15.21
CA ARG A 175 14.85 -1.81 -16.51
C ARG A 175 16.19 -1.11 -16.66
N LEU A 176 16.29 0.15 -16.25
CA LEU A 176 17.55 0.89 -16.27
C LEU A 176 18.57 0.32 -15.28
N LYS A 177 18.15 -0.10 -14.08
CA LYS A 177 19.04 -0.79 -13.15
C LYS A 177 19.62 -2.07 -13.76
N LEU A 178 18.77 -2.93 -14.34
CA LEU A 178 19.19 -4.18 -14.96
C LEU A 178 20.11 -3.93 -16.17
N LEU A 179 19.82 -2.92 -17.00
CA LEU A 179 20.67 -2.54 -18.13
C LEU A 179 22.07 -2.11 -17.67
N LEU A 180 22.16 -1.52 -16.47
CA LEU A 180 23.44 -1.13 -15.86
C LEU A 180 24.06 -2.24 -14.99
N GLY A 181 23.58 -3.50 -15.11
CA GLY A 181 24.07 -4.63 -14.33
C GLY A 181 23.76 -4.53 -12.82
N ARG A 182 22.77 -3.71 -12.41
CA ARG A 182 22.39 -3.53 -11.01
C ARG A 182 21.17 -4.38 -10.65
N SER A 183 21.15 -4.95 -9.46
CA SER A 183 19.99 -5.67 -8.92
C SER A 183 18.79 -4.74 -8.76
N ILE A 184 17.60 -5.31 -8.99
CA ILE A 184 16.32 -4.68 -8.69
C ILE A 184 15.75 -5.12 -7.34
N HIS A 185 16.29 -6.18 -6.76
CA HIS A 185 15.92 -6.70 -5.46
C HIS A 185 16.50 -5.85 -4.32
N PHE A 186 16.12 -6.15 -3.11
CA PHE A 186 16.77 -5.65 -1.89
C PHE A 186 18.26 -5.95 -1.92
N SER A 187 19.04 -5.29 -1.07
CA SER A 187 20.48 -5.54 -1.01
C SER A 187 20.75 -7.00 -0.66
N ILE A 188 21.92 -7.51 -1.05
CA ILE A 188 22.30 -8.87 -0.70
C ILE A 188 22.51 -9.00 0.81
N GLU A 189 22.99 -7.94 1.45
CA GLU A 189 23.17 -7.85 2.88
C GLU A 189 21.83 -7.95 3.60
N ASP A 190 20.81 -7.18 3.18
CA ASP A 190 19.46 -7.24 3.74
C ASP A 190 18.87 -8.65 3.65
N TRP A 191 19.06 -9.32 2.50
CA TRP A 191 18.56 -10.68 2.30
C TRP A 191 19.32 -11.72 3.11
N TYR A 192 20.65 -11.56 3.23
CA TYR A 192 21.52 -12.52 3.91
C TYR A 192 21.41 -12.45 5.43
N GLU A 193 21.26 -11.24 5.99
CA GLU A 193 21.31 -11.02 7.45
C GLU A 193 19.93 -11.07 8.11
N SER A 194 18.84 -11.04 7.33
CA SER A 194 17.47 -11.02 7.88
C SER A 194 16.86 -12.42 7.96
N ASP A 195 16.48 -12.84 9.18
CA ASP A 195 15.75 -14.08 9.41
C ASP A 195 14.61 -13.83 10.41
N PRO A 196 13.34 -13.85 9.96
CA PRO A 196 12.89 -14.02 8.56
C PRO A 196 13.14 -12.78 7.68
N PHE A 197 13.34 -13.02 6.38
CA PHE A 197 13.43 -11.94 5.41
C PHE A 197 12.04 -11.34 5.12
N TYR A 198 11.92 -10.02 5.25
CA TYR A 198 10.66 -9.28 5.07
C TYR A 198 10.61 -8.42 3.79
N GLY A 199 11.58 -8.53 2.91
CA GLY A 199 11.59 -7.81 1.63
C GLY A 199 10.57 -8.36 0.62
N HIS A 200 10.67 -7.90 -0.63
CA HIS A 200 9.82 -8.40 -1.69
C HIS A 200 10.32 -9.74 -2.22
N PHE A 201 9.52 -10.79 -2.03
CA PHE A 201 9.79 -12.10 -2.62
C PHE A 201 9.41 -12.11 -4.10
N ARG A 202 8.29 -11.44 -4.47
CA ARG A 202 7.84 -11.40 -5.86
C ARG A 202 7.09 -10.11 -6.18
N GLU A 203 7.73 -9.22 -6.89
CA GLU A 203 7.04 -8.12 -7.58
C GLU A 203 6.38 -8.62 -8.87
N LEU A 204 5.33 -7.95 -9.32
CA LEU A 204 4.52 -8.38 -10.45
C LEU A 204 4.58 -7.38 -11.61
N THR A 205 4.36 -7.89 -12.81
CA THR A 205 4.00 -7.07 -13.98
C THR A 205 2.50 -6.77 -13.99
N ARG A 206 2.08 -5.78 -14.77
CA ARG A 206 0.67 -5.47 -14.99
C ARG A 206 -0.13 -6.69 -15.50
N ALA A 207 0.48 -7.48 -16.39
CA ALA A 207 -0.16 -8.68 -16.94
C ALA A 207 -0.32 -9.80 -15.90
N GLU A 208 0.69 -10.00 -15.03
CA GLU A 208 0.62 -10.99 -13.97
C GLU A 208 -0.40 -10.59 -12.90
N LEU A 209 -0.47 -9.31 -12.53
CA LEU A 209 -1.49 -8.84 -11.59
C LEU A 209 -2.91 -9.09 -12.14
N LYS A 210 -3.13 -8.87 -13.46
CA LYS A 210 -4.41 -9.21 -14.09
C LYS A 210 -4.74 -10.70 -13.96
N LYS A 211 -3.77 -11.59 -14.10
CA LYS A 211 -3.99 -13.04 -13.98
C LYS A 211 -4.50 -13.45 -12.59
N HIS A 212 -4.16 -12.72 -11.52
CA HIS A 212 -4.75 -13.01 -10.20
C HIS A 212 -6.28 -12.82 -10.19
N ALA A 213 -6.78 -11.77 -10.84
CA ALA A 213 -8.23 -11.59 -10.99
C ALA A 213 -8.85 -12.71 -11.85
N ASP A 214 -8.17 -13.11 -12.93
CA ASP A 214 -8.62 -14.19 -13.82
C ASP A 214 -8.65 -15.55 -13.06
N PHE A 215 -7.62 -15.87 -12.27
CA PHE A 215 -7.58 -17.09 -11.44
C PHE A 215 -8.69 -17.13 -10.38
N LEU A 216 -9.09 -15.97 -9.87
CA LEU A 216 -10.21 -15.85 -8.94
C LEU A 216 -11.58 -15.90 -9.65
N GLY A 217 -11.63 -15.91 -10.98
CA GLY A 217 -12.88 -15.79 -11.74
C GLY A 217 -13.56 -14.45 -11.47
N MET A 218 -12.80 -13.37 -11.28
CA MET A 218 -13.31 -12.02 -11.07
C MET A 218 -13.21 -11.19 -12.35
N LYS A 219 -14.17 -10.28 -12.55
CA LYS A 219 -14.14 -9.38 -13.70
C LYS A 219 -13.26 -8.17 -13.42
N THR A 220 -12.13 -8.05 -14.14
CA THR A 220 -11.30 -6.84 -14.08
C THR A 220 -12.11 -5.62 -14.52
N LEU A 221 -12.21 -4.60 -13.66
CA LEU A 221 -12.83 -3.32 -13.96
C LEU A 221 -11.82 -2.38 -14.61
N TRP A 222 -10.65 -2.24 -14.00
CA TRP A 222 -9.57 -1.42 -14.51
C TRP A 222 -8.23 -1.83 -13.90
N ILE A 223 -7.14 -1.45 -14.57
CA ILE A 223 -5.77 -1.49 -14.05
C ILE A 223 -5.15 -0.12 -14.30
N ARG A 224 -4.73 0.54 -13.23
CA ARG A 224 -4.10 1.86 -13.26
C ARG A 224 -2.67 1.77 -12.75
N THR A 225 -1.85 2.72 -13.16
CA THR A 225 -0.44 2.77 -12.77
C THR A 225 -0.08 4.16 -12.29
N SER A 226 0.95 4.27 -11.47
CA SER A 226 1.42 5.54 -10.93
C SER A 226 2.91 5.48 -10.59
N ASP A 227 3.60 6.59 -10.79
CA ASP A 227 4.93 6.89 -10.22
C ASP A 227 4.81 7.80 -8.99
N SER A 228 3.82 7.55 -8.14
CA SER A 228 3.51 8.36 -6.96
C SER A 228 4.71 8.62 -6.03
N SER A 229 5.72 7.74 -6.05
CA SER A 229 6.97 7.93 -5.29
C SER A 229 7.80 9.14 -5.73
N PHE A 230 7.49 9.74 -6.89
CA PHE A 230 8.28 10.84 -7.46
C PHE A 230 7.60 12.20 -7.44
N HIS A 231 6.37 12.32 -6.96
CA HIS A 231 5.73 13.63 -6.91
C HIS A 231 6.35 14.49 -5.81
N ASN A 232 6.70 15.74 -6.16
CA ASN A 232 7.11 16.75 -5.18
C ASN A 232 5.88 17.12 -4.35
N THR A 233 5.79 16.61 -3.13
CA THR A 233 4.96 17.22 -2.11
C THR A 233 5.81 18.32 -1.46
N LYS A 234 5.32 19.54 -1.43
CA LYS A 234 5.81 20.53 -0.47
C LYS A 234 5.32 20.06 0.88
N TYR A 235 6.21 19.54 1.68
CA TYR A 235 5.89 19.12 3.05
C TYR A 235 5.66 20.36 3.89
N PRO A 236 4.60 20.42 4.70
CA PRO A 236 4.27 21.60 5.48
C PRO A 236 5.38 22.05 6.45
N ASP A 237 6.19 21.10 6.91
CA ASP A 237 7.24 21.30 7.92
C ASP A 237 8.65 21.46 7.35
N GLY A 238 8.83 21.34 6.03
CA GLY A 238 10.14 21.44 5.37
C GLY A 238 11.16 20.37 5.79
N HIS A 239 10.76 19.37 6.57
CA HIS A 239 11.67 18.35 7.12
C HIS A 239 12.32 17.48 6.04
N TYR A 240 11.58 17.14 5.00
CA TYR A 240 12.09 16.29 3.91
C TYR A 240 12.97 17.07 2.94
N GLU A 241 12.74 18.35 2.74
CA GLU A 241 13.62 19.21 1.93
C GLU A 241 15.03 19.35 2.55
N ARG A 242 15.17 19.27 3.87
CA ARG A 242 16.48 19.38 4.53
C ARG A 242 17.35 18.14 4.36
N LYS A 243 16.75 16.94 4.29
CA LYS A 243 17.49 15.66 4.17
C LYS A 243 17.87 15.36 2.71
N TYR A 244 17.11 15.87 1.74
CA TYR A 244 17.34 15.65 0.32
C TYR A 244 17.33 16.98 -0.47
N LYS A 245 18.38 17.80 -0.29
CA LYS A 245 18.64 18.91 -1.22
C LYS A 245 19.03 18.32 -2.58
N PHE A 246 18.02 18.06 -3.41
CA PHE A 246 18.26 17.70 -4.80
C PHE A 246 18.76 18.92 -5.57
N ASN A 247 19.89 18.79 -6.23
CA ASN A 247 20.37 19.81 -7.17
C ASN A 247 19.43 19.90 -8.38
N SER A 248 19.51 21.00 -9.12
CA SER A 248 18.67 21.26 -10.30
C SER A 248 18.76 20.16 -11.35
N ILE A 249 19.91 19.48 -11.48
CA ILE A 249 20.13 18.37 -12.41
C ILE A 249 19.25 17.17 -12.04
N PHE A 250 19.14 16.83 -10.75
CA PHE A 250 18.27 15.74 -10.31
C PHE A 250 16.79 16.02 -10.59
N GLN A 251 16.35 17.27 -10.38
CA GLN A 251 14.96 17.66 -10.67
C GLN A 251 14.65 17.56 -12.18
N ILE A 252 15.59 17.96 -13.03
CA ILE A 252 15.46 17.82 -14.48
C ILE A 252 15.43 16.35 -14.89
N ALA A 253 16.33 15.53 -14.38
CA ALA A 253 16.37 14.09 -14.67
C ALA A 253 15.06 13.39 -14.22
N LYS A 254 14.52 13.77 -13.06
CA LYS A 254 13.25 13.30 -12.57
C LYS A 254 12.08 13.71 -13.47
N ALA A 255 12.04 14.98 -13.92
CA ALA A 255 11.00 15.46 -14.83
C ALA A 255 11.04 14.71 -16.17
N LEU A 256 12.24 14.50 -16.74
CA LEU A 256 12.42 13.71 -17.96
C LEU A 256 11.98 12.25 -17.79
N TYR A 257 12.32 11.65 -16.65
CA TYR A 257 11.86 10.30 -16.32
C TYR A 257 10.32 10.22 -16.28
N LEU A 258 9.67 11.14 -15.57
CA LEU A 258 8.20 11.18 -15.47
C LEU A 258 7.56 11.39 -16.84
N LEU A 259 8.10 12.32 -17.65
CA LEU A 259 7.64 12.55 -19.01
C LEU A 259 7.78 11.28 -19.89
N ALA A 260 8.88 10.54 -19.76
CA ALA A 260 9.09 9.30 -20.48
C ALA A 260 8.12 8.18 -20.05
N CYS A 261 7.70 8.17 -18.77
CA CYS A 261 6.78 7.16 -18.24
C CYS A 261 5.30 7.47 -18.53
N LEU A 262 4.92 8.77 -18.66
CA LEU A 262 3.52 9.18 -18.83
C LEU A 262 2.77 8.45 -19.95
N PRO A 263 3.30 8.34 -21.20
CA PRO A 263 2.58 7.68 -22.29
C PRO A 263 2.60 6.14 -22.19
N PHE A 264 3.40 5.59 -21.27
CA PHE A 264 3.62 4.14 -21.14
C PHE A 264 3.28 3.64 -19.73
N PRO A 265 2.02 3.30 -19.45
CA PRO A 265 1.61 2.82 -18.11
C PRO A 265 2.43 1.63 -17.60
N THR A 266 2.98 0.79 -18.50
CA THR A 266 3.82 -0.36 -18.13
C THR A 266 5.20 0.02 -17.58
N LEU A 267 5.61 1.28 -17.74
CA LEU A 267 6.89 1.81 -17.23
C LEU A 267 6.77 2.43 -15.86
N GLN A 268 5.54 2.70 -15.38
CA GLN A 268 5.29 3.30 -14.07
C GLN A 268 5.49 2.29 -12.93
N PHE A 269 5.83 2.80 -11.74
CA PHE A 269 6.34 1.97 -10.65
C PHE A 269 5.27 1.20 -9.88
N LYS A 270 4.09 1.77 -9.67
CA LYS A 270 2.99 1.14 -8.94
C LYS A 270 1.89 0.69 -9.89
N ILE A 271 1.29 -0.45 -9.60
CA ILE A 271 0.14 -1.00 -10.32
C ILE A 271 -0.99 -1.20 -9.34
N VAL A 272 -2.17 -0.70 -9.69
CA VAL A 272 -3.41 -0.93 -8.93
C VAL A 272 -4.43 -1.58 -9.85
N LEU A 273 -4.98 -2.69 -9.41
CA LEU A 273 -6.05 -3.42 -10.08
C LEU A 273 -7.32 -3.32 -9.25
N ALA A 274 -8.46 -3.09 -9.91
CA ALA A 274 -9.78 -3.32 -9.33
C ALA A 274 -10.49 -4.42 -10.11
N ALA A 275 -11.02 -5.40 -9.40
CA ALA A 275 -11.77 -6.52 -9.97
C ALA A 275 -13.07 -6.75 -9.20
N LYS A 276 -14.16 -7.06 -9.90
CA LYS A 276 -15.49 -7.27 -9.36
C LYS A 276 -15.78 -8.75 -9.22
N LYS A 277 -16.29 -9.17 -8.06
CA LYS A 277 -16.85 -10.51 -7.82
C LYS A 277 -18.13 -10.66 -8.63
N ILE A 278 -18.16 -11.67 -9.50
CA ILE A 278 -19.30 -12.03 -10.33
C ILE A 278 -20.24 -12.92 -9.53
#